data_5df3a37a204555cfdc85cbf41d110668
#
_entry.id   5df3a37a204555cfdc85cbf41d110668
#
_cell.length_a   1.000
_cell.length_b   1.000
_cell.length_c   1.000
_cell.angle_alpha   90.00
_cell.angle_beta   90.00
_cell.angle_gamma   90.00
#
_symmetry.space_group_name_H-M   'P 1'
#
loop_
_entity.id
_entity.type
_entity.pdbx_description
1 polymer ?
#
loop_
_entity_poly.entity_id
_entity_poly.type
_entity_poly.pdbx_seq_one_letter_code
_entity_poly.pdbx_strand_id
1 'polypeptide(L)'
;MIKIGSHVSFKKPNYLIGAIEESIQNGANSAMIYLGPPQSSFRVKPFEYKFKEYLENYKNIIKSEDIIVHAPYIINLANPDKKEFSTNFLIEEINRANYIGIKYLVLHPGAYTKYNKETALKTLIESLNFVISKTENVIICLETMAGKGTEICTNFEDILFVINSINSKRIAICLDTCHIWDAGYNIKKYEQFKKELIDKKIIDKIKVIHLNDSLNDLDSHKDRHANIDKGFIGLETLKKFVHDKDFDNIPIILETPYIEGISPYKDEIKLLLNK
;
A
#
# COMPACT_ATOMS: atom_id res chain seq x y z
N MET A 1 -17.76 0.26 -8.22
CA MET A 1 -17.14 1.47 -8.83
C MET A 1 -15.63 1.33 -8.75
N ILE A 2 -14.92 1.54 -9.85
CA ILE A 2 -13.45 1.52 -9.88
C ILE A 2 -12.92 2.72 -9.08
N LYS A 3 -12.04 2.47 -8.12
CA LYS A 3 -11.27 3.47 -7.38
C LYS A 3 -9.82 3.35 -7.80
N ILE A 4 -9.30 4.32 -8.54
CA ILE A 4 -7.94 4.30 -9.05
C ILE A 4 -7.23 5.61 -8.76
N GLY A 5 -5.96 5.53 -8.41
CA GLY A 5 -5.10 6.66 -8.13
C GLY A 5 -3.63 6.29 -8.22
N SER A 6 -2.79 7.15 -7.70
CA SER A 6 -1.34 6.96 -7.68
C SER A 6 -0.72 7.50 -6.41
N HIS A 7 0.53 7.16 -6.19
CA HIS A 7 1.35 7.86 -5.21
C HIS A 7 1.58 9.31 -5.67
N VAL A 8 1.21 10.27 -4.81
CA VAL A 8 1.30 11.70 -5.09
C VAL A 8 2.07 12.45 -4.01
N SER A 9 2.54 13.62 -4.35
CA SER A 9 3.41 14.42 -3.51
C SER A 9 2.67 15.08 -2.34
N PHE A 10 3.15 14.89 -1.10
CA PHE A 10 2.64 15.56 0.10
C PHE A 10 3.73 16.47 0.69
N LYS A 11 3.84 17.69 0.17
CA LYS A 11 4.93 18.63 0.51
C LYS A 11 4.47 20.07 0.59
N LYS A 12 5.33 20.92 1.20
CA LYS A 12 5.14 22.38 1.23
C LYS A 12 4.93 22.97 -0.17
N PRO A 13 4.14 24.04 -0.29
CA PRO A 13 3.33 24.67 0.75
C PRO A 13 1.93 24.05 0.91
N ASN A 14 1.48 23.18 0.01
CA ASN A 14 0.08 22.79 -0.17
C ASN A 14 -0.30 21.47 0.52
N TYR A 15 0.67 20.61 0.86
CA TYR A 15 0.44 19.33 1.53
C TYR A 15 -0.76 18.54 0.96
N LEU A 16 -1.83 18.37 1.74
CA LEU A 16 -3.01 17.60 1.32
C LEU A 16 -3.70 18.21 0.08
N ILE A 17 -3.79 19.53 0.00
CA ILE A 17 -4.38 20.21 -1.16
C ILE A 17 -3.59 19.88 -2.42
N GLY A 18 -2.26 20.02 -2.38
CA GLY A 18 -1.41 19.72 -3.54
C GLY A 18 -1.50 18.26 -3.97
N ALA A 19 -1.58 17.33 -3.00
CA ALA A 19 -1.77 15.90 -3.29
C ALA A 19 -3.11 15.63 -4.01
N ILE A 20 -4.19 16.26 -3.56
CA ILE A 20 -5.51 16.09 -4.18
C ILE A 20 -5.57 16.74 -5.56
N GLU A 21 -5.02 17.93 -5.72
CA GLU A 21 -4.96 18.61 -7.04
C GLU A 21 -4.14 17.79 -8.06
N GLU A 22 -3.00 17.23 -7.64
CA GLU A 22 -2.21 16.32 -8.46
C GLU A 22 -3.01 15.07 -8.87
N SER A 23 -3.75 14.47 -7.92
CA SER A 23 -4.61 13.32 -8.20
C SER A 23 -5.71 13.64 -9.20
N ILE A 24 -6.38 14.79 -9.07
CA ILE A 24 -7.41 15.25 -10.01
C ILE A 24 -6.81 15.46 -11.40
N GLN A 25 -5.63 16.07 -11.50
CA GLN A 25 -4.92 16.28 -12.79
C GLN A 25 -4.56 14.96 -13.46
N ASN A 26 -4.28 13.91 -12.68
CA ASN A 26 -4.04 12.56 -13.16
C ASN A 26 -5.33 11.81 -13.58
N GLY A 27 -6.51 12.41 -13.38
CA GLY A 27 -7.80 11.74 -13.64
C GLY A 27 -8.15 10.66 -12.61
N ALA A 28 -7.54 10.73 -11.44
CA ALA A 28 -7.74 9.80 -10.33
C ALA A 28 -8.93 10.18 -9.44
N ASN A 29 -9.49 9.19 -8.76
CA ASN A 29 -10.51 9.34 -7.71
C ASN A 29 -10.08 8.72 -6.36
N SER A 30 -8.80 8.34 -6.27
CA SER A 30 -8.11 7.89 -5.07
C SER A 30 -6.68 8.46 -5.08
N ALA A 31 -5.99 8.42 -3.94
CA ALA A 31 -4.62 8.91 -3.82
C ALA A 31 -3.85 8.12 -2.76
N MET A 32 -2.52 8.06 -2.88
CA MET A 32 -1.66 7.60 -1.80
C MET A 32 -0.59 8.64 -1.49
N ILE A 33 -0.31 8.83 -0.21
CA ILE A 33 0.67 9.82 0.29
C ILE A 33 1.56 9.22 1.37
N TYR A 34 2.79 9.74 1.46
CA TYR A 34 3.58 9.67 2.68
C TYR A 34 3.37 10.96 3.49
N LEU A 35 3.18 10.86 4.79
CA LEU A 35 3.00 12.04 5.68
C LEU A 35 4.30 12.83 5.94
N GLY A 36 5.35 12.48 5.23
CA GLY A 36 6.67 13.10 5.25
C GLY A 36 7.68 12.24 4.46
N PRO A 37 8.97 12.59 4.44
CA PRO A 37 9.97 11.82 3.69
C PRO A 37 9.99 10.35 4.13
N PRO A 38 9.88 9.37 3.20
CA PRO A 38 9.73 7.94 3.56
C PRO A 38 10.97 7.31 4.19
N GLN A 39 12.13 7.96 4.06
CA GLN A 39 13.40 7.51 4.64
C GLN A 39 13.78 8.26 5.92
N SER A 40 12.85 9.04 6.50
CA SER A 40 13.09 9.89 7.66
C SER A 40 11.92 9.84 8.64
N SER A 41 12.20 10.04 9.92
CA SER A 41 11.20 10.24 10.96
C SER A 41 10.71 11.69 11.08
N PHE A 42 11.24 12.60 10.29
CA PHE A 42 10.80 13.99 10.31
C PHE A 42 9.34 14.12 9.83
N ARG A 43 8.51 14.78 10.62
CA ARG A 43 7.11 15.08 10.31
C ARG A 43 6.76 16.49 10.72
N VAL A 44 6.05 17.17 9.85
CA VAL A 44 5.41 18.44 10.21
C VAL A 44 4.19 18.18 11.10
N LYS A 45 3.73 19.20 11.80
CA LYS A 45 2.58 19.07 12.68
C LYS A 45 1.28 18.97 11.87
N PRO A 46 0.29 18.15 12.31
CA PRO A 46 -0.95 17.92 11.55
C PRO A 46 -1.74 19.17 11.18
N PHE A 47 -1.68 20.25 11.97
CA PHE A 47 -2.37 21.50 11.64
C PHE A 47 -1.82 22.18 10.36
N GLU A 48 -0.59 21.84 9.93
CA GLU A 48 0.01 22.33 8.69
C GLU A 48 -0.52 21.61 7.45
N TYR A 49 -1.20 20.46 7.59
CA TYR A 49 -1.65 19.60 6.49
C TYR A 49 -2.69 20.22 5.57
N LYS A 50 -3.20 21.42 5.89
CA LYS A 50 -4.27 22.07 5.13
C LYS A 50 -5.61 21.31 5.16
N PHE A 51 -5.85 20.53 6.23
CA PHE A 51 -7.02 19.65 6.31
C PHE A 51 -8.35 20.42 6.32
N LYS A 52 -8.42 21.59 7.00
CA LYS A 52 -9.61 22.45 6.97
C LYS A 52 -9.96 22.89 5.56
N GLU A 53 -8.98 23.38 4.82
CA GLU A 53 -9.13 23.82 3.42
C GLU A 53 -9.54 22.66 2.50
N TYR A 54 -8.98 21.46 2.73
CA TYR A 54 -9.42 20.25 2.05
C TYR A 54 -10.90 19.93 2.32
N LEU A 55 -11.37 20.02 3.57
CA LEU A 55 -12.77 19.76 3.93
C LEU A 55 -13.73 20.75 3.27
N GLU A 56 -13.31 22.00 3.10
CA GLU A 56 -14.11 23.03 2.45
C GLU A 56 -14.23 22.81 0.93
N ASN A 57 -13.15 22.45 0.25
CA ASN A 57 -13.07 22.52 -1.20
C ASN A 57 -13.04 21.17 -1.91
N TYR A 58 -12.55 20.09 -1.27
CA TYR A 58 -12.18 18.85 -1.98
C TYR A 58 -12.82 17.57 -1.43
N LYS A 59 -13.39 17.56 -0.22
CA LYS A 59 -13.93 16.35 0.43
C LYS A 59 -14.99 15.60 -0.38
N ASN A 60 -15.66 16.28 -1.31
CA ASN A 60 -16.69 15.68 -2.18
C ASN A 60 -16.11 15.21 -3.52
N ILE A 61 -14.85 15.50 -3.82
CA ILE A 61 -14.15 15.11 -5.05
C ILE A 61 -13.35 13.83 -4.80
N ILE A 62 -12.45 13.85 -3.82
CA ILE A 62 -11.74 12.67 -3.30
C ILE A 62 -11.95 12.67 -1.79
N LYS A 63 -12.64 11.67 -1.26
CA LYS A 63 -12.94 11.58 0.18
C LYS A 63 -11.71 11.14 0.97
N SER A 64 -11.64 11.51 2.26
CA SER A 64 -10.54 11.06 3.14
C SER A 64 -10.39 9.52 3.17
N GLU A 65 -11.48 8.78 3.08
CA GLU A 65 -11.48 7.31 3.04
C GLU A 65 -10.90 6.72 1.73
N ASP A 66 -10.76 7.53 0.68
CA ASP A 66 -10.19 7.19 -0.62
C ASP A 66 -8.73 7.68 -0.75
N ILE A 67 -8.20 8.29 0.30
CA ILE A 67 -6.80 8.67 0.44
C ILE A 67 -6.13 7.61 1.32
N ILE A 68 -5.05 7.03 0.84
CA ILE A 68 -4.27 6.01 1.53
C ILE A 68 -2.99 6.65 2.06
N VAL A 69 -2.59 6.29 3.27
CA VAL A 69 -1.26 6.63 3.78
C VAL A 69 -0.36 5.41 3.63
N HIS A 70 0.84 5.61 3.09
CA HIS A 70 1.88 4.59 3.15
C HIS A 70 2.82 4.88 4.33
N ALA A 71 3.07 3.88 5.16
CA ALA A 71 4.03 3.98 6.25
C ALA A 71 5.48 4.09 5.72
N PRO A 72 6.35 4.88 6.36
CA PRO A 72 7.72 5.08 5.87
C PRO A 72 8.57 3.81 5.96
N TYR A 73 9.47 3.63 5.00
CA TYR A 73 10.36 2.46 4.88
C TYR A 73 11.29 2.21 6.07
N ILE A 74 11.51 3.23 6.91
CA ILE A 74 12.35 3.06 8.11
C ILE A 74 11.69 2.24 9.21
N ILE A 75 10.36 2.02 9.11
CA ILE A 75 9.61 1.15 10.03
C ILE A 75 9.88 -0.32 9.66
N ASN A 76 10.39 -1.08 10.62
CA ASN A 76 10.53 -2.54 10.52
C ASN A 76 10.02 -3.17 11.81
N LEU A 77 8.72 -3.48 11.84
CA LEU A 77 8.06 -4.08 13.01
C LEU A 77 8.49 -5.52 13.27
N ALA A 78 9.10 -6.18 12.29
CA ALA A 78 9.57 -7.56 12.38
C ALA A 78 10.97 -7.70 13.00
N ASN A 79 11.69 -6.59 13.18
CA ASN A 79 13.04 -6.60 13.72
C ASN A 79 13.02 -6.32 15.23
N PRO A 80 13.44 -7.28 16.09
CA PRO A 80 13.50 -7.07 17.54
C PRO A 80 14.28 -5.83 17.98
N ASP A 81 15.40 -5.51 17.31
CA ASP A 81 16.23 -4.36 17.67
C ASP A 81 15.56 -3.01 17.35
N LYS A 82 14.62 -3.00 16.42
CA LYS A 82 13.91 -1.79 15.99
C LYS A 82 12.48 -1.70 16.51
N LYS A 83 12.02 -2.70 17.26
CA LYS A 83 10.62 -2.85 17.68
C LYS A 83 10.10 -1.59 18.37
N GLU A 84 10.81 -1.08 19.37
CA GLU A 84 10.37 0.10 20.14
C GLU A 84 10.26 1.34 19.26
N PHE A 85 11.28 1.65 18.49
CA PHE A 85 11.25 2.78 17.56
C PHE A 85 10.11 2.62 16.54
N SER A 86 10.02 1.46 15.90
CA SER A 86 9.06 1.20 14.82
C SER A 86 7.61 1.24 15.31
N THR A 87 7.31 0.68 16.50
CA THR A 87 5.97 0.72 17.08
C THR A 87 5.56 2.13 17.47
N ASN A 88 6.43 2.89 18.14
CA ASN A 88 6.14 4.25 18.55
C ASN A 88 5.93 5.15 17.34
N PHE A 89 6.78 5.02 16.32
CA PHE A 89 6.65 5.83 15.11
C PHE A 89 5.40 5.47 14.30
N LEU A 90 5.04 4.17 14.19
CA LEU A 90 3.80 3.78 13.52
C LEU A 90 2.55 4.29 14.27
N ILE A 91 2.55 4.29 15.61
CA ILE A 91 1.48 4.90 16.40
C ILE A 91 1.31 6.38 16.05
N GLU A 92 2.41 7.13 15.93
CA GLU A 92 2.37 8.52 15.52
C GLU A 92 1.83 8.71 14.09
N GLU A 93 2.26 7.87 13.13
CA GLU A 93 1.75 7.91 11.75
C GLU A 93 0.25 7.61 11.69
N ILE A 94 -0.22 6.62 12.45
CA ILE A 94 -1.65 6.30 12.55
C ILE A 94 -2.44 7.48 13.15
N ASN A 95 -1.93 8.11 14.20
CA ASN A 95 -2.59 9.28 14.81
C ASN A 95 -2.67 10.46 13.84
N ARG A 96 -1.62 10.68 13.02
CA ARG A 96 -1.62 11.71 11.95
C ARG A 96 -2.62 11.35 10.85
N ALA A 97 -2.66 10.09 10.43
CA ALA A 97 -3.63 9.60 9.45
C ALA A 97 -5.08 9.77 9.96
N ASN A 98 -5.32 9.42 11.22
CA ASN A 98 -6.62 9.56 11.86
C ASN A 98 -7.07 11.05 11.95
N TYR A 99 -6.13 11.98 12.19
CA TYR A 99 -6.42 13.42 12.21
C TYR A 99 -7.04 13.94 10.90
N ILE A 100 -6.66 13.38 9.76
CA ILE A 100 -7.20 13.74 8.44
C ILE A 100 -8.25 12.76 7.92
N GLY A 101 -8.74 11.86 8.77
CA GLY A 101 -9.83 10.95 8.45
C GLY A 101 -9.46 9.81 7.49
N ILE A 102 -8.19 9.43 7.43
CA ILE A 102 -7.71 8.30 6.61
C ILE A 102 -8.22 6.98 7.17
N LYS A 103 -8.69 6.12 6.27
CA LYS A 103 -9.20 4.79 6.62
C LYS A 103 -8.13 3.70 6.55
N TYR A 104 -7.22 3.78 5.59
CA TYR A 104 -6.24 2.74 5.30
C TYR A 104 -4.81 3.27 5.38
N LEU A 105 -3.95 2.52 6.07
CA LEU A 105 -2.51 2.75 6.10
C LEU A 105 -1.81 1.49 5.63
N VAL A 106 -1.06 1.58 4.54
CA VAL A 106 -0.23 0.48 4.01
C VAL A 106 1.07 0.41 4.80
N LEU A 107 1.48 -0.81 5.12
CA LEU A 107 2.68 -1.08 5.88
C LEU A 107 3.43 -2.28 5.30
N HIS A 108 4.71 -2.09 4.95
CA HIS A 108 5.62 -3.22 4.75
C HIS A 108 5.76 -4.02 6.04
N PRO A 109 5.52 -5.33 6.04
CA PRO A 109 5.63 -6.16 7.24
C PRO A 109 7.01 -6.11 7.90
N GLY A 110 8.04 -5.88 7.09
CA GLY A 110 9.43 -5.79 7.51
C GLY A 110 10.29 -6.98 7.09
N ALA A 111 11.45 -7.08 7.70
CA ALA A 111 12.47 -8.06 7.36
C ALA A 111 13.15 -8.61 8.61
N TYR A 112 13.57 -9.89 8.57
CA TYR A 112 14.21 -10.56 9.72
C TYR A 112 15.68 -10.18 9.93
N THR A 113 16.32 -9.56 8.92
CA THR A 113 17.72 -9.08 8.98
C THR A 113 18.72 -10.14 9.50
N LYS A 114 19.20 -10.02 10.71
CA LYS A 114 20.14 -10.96 11.35
C LYS A 114 19.44 -12.09 12.16
N TYR A 115 18.12 -12.04 12.29
CA TYR A 115 17.32 -13.03 12.99
C TYR A 115 16.81 -14.10 12.02
N ASN A 116 15.98 -15.02 12.47
CA ASN A 116 15.26 -15.95 11.62
C ASN A 116 13.82 -15.49 11.37
N LYS A 117 13.18 -16.08 10.36
CA LYS A 117 11.82 -15.75 9.92
C LYS A 117 10.79 -15.94 11.04
N GLU A 118 10.91 -17.01 11.84
CA GLU A 118 9.96 -17.29 12.93
C GLU A 118 9.98 -16.19 13.98
N THR A 119 11.17 -15.78 14.42
CA THR A 119 11.35 -14.65 15.33
C THR A 119 10.75 -13.37 14.78
N ALA A 120 10.97 -13.09 13.48
CA ALA A 120 10.45 -11.90 12.82
C ALA A 120 8.92 -11.90 12.78
N LEU A 121 8.28 -13.02 12.41
CA LEU A 121 6.82 -13.13 12.41
C LEU A 121 6.22 -12.94 13.82
N LYS A 122 6.82 -13.52 14.84
CA LYS A 122 6.40 -13.30 16.25
C LYS A 122 6.53 -11.85 16.65
N THR A 123 7.69 -11.22 16.34
CA THR A 123 7.94 -9.82 16.65
C THR A 123 6.95 -8.90 15.94
N LEU A 124 6.62 -9.18 14.67
CA LEU A 124 5.61 -8.44 13.92
C LEU A 124 4.22 -8.54 14.60
N ILE A 125 3.78 -9.74 14.97
CA ILE A 125 2.50 -9.96 15.64
C ILE A 125 2.42 -9.20 16.97
N GLU A 126 3.45 -9.28 17.80
CA GLU A 126 3.52 -8.56 19.07
C GLU A 126 3.50 -7.04 18.85
N SER A 127 4.27 -6.55 17.87
CA SER A 127 4.33 -5.13 17.51
C SER A 127 2.99 -4.60 17.04
N LEU A 128 2.31 -5.33 16.16
CA LEU A 128 0.99 -4.95 15.65
C LEU A 128 -0.09 -4.97 16.74
N ASN A 129 -0.09 -5.98 17.62
CA ASN A 129 -1.00 -6.01 18.76
C ASN A 129 -0.80 -4.80 19.67
N PHE A 130 0.46 -4.42 19.94
CA PHE A 130 0.78 -3.23 20.73
C PHE A 130 0.29 -1.95 20.04
N VAL A 131 0.59 -1.76 18.75
CA VAL A 131 0.15 -0.60 17.96
C VAL A 131 -1.38 -0.48 17.97
N ILE A 132 -2.09 -1.59 17.70
CA ILE A 132 -3.55 -1.62 17.67
C ILE A 132 -4.14 -1.26 19.04
N SER A 133 -3.51 -1.69 20.14
CA SER A 133 -3.96 -1.35 21.49
C SER A 133 -3.80 0.13 21.87
N LYS A 134 -2.97 0.86 21.13
CA LYS A 134 -2.64 2.29 21.37
C LYS A 134 -3.26 3.24 20.36
N THR A 135 -3.96 2.73 19.36
CA THR A 135 -4.51 3.52 18.26
C THR A 135 -5.95 3.10 17.96
N GLU A 136 -6.65 3.88 17.13
CA GLU A 136 -8.03 3.59 16.74
C GLU A 136 -8.30 3.95 15.26
N ASN A 137 -9.45 3.53 14.75
CA ASN A 137 -10.08 3.83 13.45
C ASN A 137 -9.32 3.35 12.21
N VAL A 138 -8.02 3.64 12.09
CA VAL A 138 -7.23 3.30 10.89
C VAL A 138 -6.99 1.80 10.79
N ILE A 139 -7.22 1.24 9.62
CA ILE A 139 -6.93 -0.16 9.27
C ILE A 139 -5.51 -0.24 8.69
N ILE A 140 -4.69 -1.09 9.27
CA ILE A 140 -3.33 -1.35 8.79
C ILE A 140 -3.42 -2.44 7.72
N CYS A 141 -3.02 -2.11 6.50
CA CYS A 141 -2.96 -3.03 5.36
C CYS A 141 -1.53 -3.53 5.22
N LEU A 142 -1.28 -4.79 5.60
CA LEU A 142 0.02 -5.42 5.39
C LEU A 142 0.23 -5.68 3.90
N GLU A 143 1.34 -5.20 3.39
CA GLU A 143 1.66 -5.36 1.99
C GLU A 143 2.26 -6.74 1.71
N THR A 144 1.87 -7.35 0.60
CA THR A 144 2.53 -8.55 0.08
C THR A 144 3.91 -8.17 -0.44
N MET A 145 4.96 -8.93 -0.06
CA MET A 145 6.35 -8.59 -0.35
C MET A 145 6.95 -9.46 -1.45
N ALA A 146 7.90 -8.91 -2.18
CA ALA A 146 8.59 -9.58 -3.28
C ALA A 146 9.58 -10.68 -2.85
N GLY A 147 10.02 -10.66 -1.59
CA GLY A 147 11.04 -11.59 -1.09
C GLY A 147 12.47 -11.10 -1.29
N LYS A 148 12.65 -9.79 -1.41
CA LYS A 148 13.97 -9.18 -1.53
C LYS A 148 14.74 -9.30 -0.21
N GLY A 149 15.91 -9.92 -0.27
CA GLY A 149 16.75 -10.10 0.90
C GLY A 149 16.09 -10.95 1.99
N THR A 150 15.72 -10.33 3.10
CA THR A 150 15.16 -11.01 4.28
C THR A 150 13.72 -10.57 4.60
N GLU A 151 12.99 -10.09 3.62
CA GLU A 151 11.57 -9.72 3.75
C GLU A 151 10.72 -10.89 4.19
N ILE A 152 9.69 -10.61 5.00
CA ILE A 152 8.67 -11.58 5.42
C ILE A 152 7.33 -11.30 4.75
N CYS A 153 6.36 -12.19 4.88
CA CYS A 153 5.06 -12.10 4.22
C CYS A 153 5.18 -12.10 2.68
N THR A 154 6.10 -12.89 2.16
CA THR A 154 6.33 -13.10 0.73
C THR A 154 5.39 -14.14 0.13
N ASN A 155 4.61 -14.79 0.95
CA ASN A 155 3.58 -15.75 0.58
C ASN A 155 2.30 -15.54 1.41
N PHE A 156 1.21 -16.09 0.91
CA PHE A 156 -0.09 -15.92 1.55
C PHE A 156 -0.21 -16.64 2.89
N GLU A 157 0.54 -17.71 3.10
CA GLU A 157 0.55 -18.46 4.35
C GLU A 157 1.09 -17.60 5.50
N ASP A 158 2.19 -16.89 5.28
CA ASP A 158 2.78 -16.00 6.27
C ASP A 158 1.84 -14.84 6.63
N ILE A 159 1.29 -14.17 5.61
CA ILE A 159 0.43 -13.00 5.84
C ILE A 159 -0.88 -13.40 6.54
N LEU A 160 -1.45 -14.55 6.18
CA LEU A 160 -2.60 -15.12 6.86
C LEU A 160 -2.29 -15.54 8.29
N PHE A 161 -1.12 -16.13 8.53
CA PHE A 161 -0.66 -16.47 9.87
C PHE A 161 -0.60 -15.23 10.76
N VAL A 162 -0.01 -14.14 10.27
CA VAL A 162 0.05 -12.86 11.00
C VAL A 162 -1.36 -12.32 11.28
N ILE A 163 -2.21 -12.21 10.24
CA ILE A 163 -3.56 -11.64 10.37
C ILE A 163 -4.41 -12.47 11.33
N ASN A 164 -4.37 -13.79 11.23
CA ASN A 164 -5.19 -14.68 12.07
C ASN A 164 -4.68 -14.73 13.53
N SER A 165 -3.40 -14.42 13.76
CA SER A 165 -2.83 -14.31 15.10
C SER A 165 -3.19 -12.99 15.79
N ILE A 166 -3.72 -12.02 15.05
CA ILE A 166 -4.15 -10.72 15.55
C ILE A 166 -5.67 -10.67 15.54
N ASN A 167 -6.30 -10.81 16.70
CA ASN A 167 -7.76 -10.78 16.81
C ASN A 167 -8.31 -9.34 16.68
N SER A 168 -8.16 -8.75 15.49
CA SER A 168 -8.62 -7.39 15.22
C SER A 168 -9.13 -7.23 13.79
N LYS A 169 -10.23 -6.49 13.64
CA LYS A 169 -10.74 -6.06 12.33
C LYS A 169 -9.91 -4.94 11.69
N ARG A 170 -8.89 -4.45 12.40
CA ARG A 170 -8.02 -3.35 11.94
C ARG A 170 -6.73 -3.83 11.28
N ILE A 171 -6.69 -5.10 10.86
CA ILE A 171 -5.62 -5.67 10.03
C ILE A 171 -6.23 -6.17 8.73
N ALA A 172 -5.60 -5.83 7.62
CA ALA A 172 -6.01 -6.18 6.27
C ALA A 172 -4.79 -6.43 5.36
N ILE A 173 -5.01 -6.61 4.08
CA ILE A 173 -3.97 -6.85 3.07
C ILE A 173 -3.94 -5.69 2.09
N CYS A 174 -2.72 -5.22 1.76
CA CYS A 174 -2.42 -4.52 0.54
C CYS A 174 -1.79 -5.53 -0.44
N LEU A 175 -2.44 -5.75 -1.58
CA LEU A 175 -1.94 -6.65 -2.61
C LEU A 175 -1.14 -5.86 -3.64
N ASP A 176 0.17 -6.04 -3.72
CA ASP A 176 1.00 -5.44 -4.77
C ASP A 176 1.24 -6.44 -5.90
N THR A 177 0.89 -6.06 -7.14
CA THR A 177 0.98 -6.94 -8.31
C THR A 177 2.42 -7.24 -8.74
N CYS A 178 3.34 -6.28 -8.58
CA CYS A 178 4.77 -6.49 -8.82
C CYS A 178 5.35 -7.43 -7.77
N HIS A 179 5.04 -7.19 -6.49
CA HIS A 179 5.59 -7.99 -5.40
C HIS A 179 5.13 -9.46 -5.47
N ILE A 180 3.84 -9.73 -5.69
CA ILE A 180 3.37 -11.12 -5.80
C ILE A 180 3.92 -11.82 -7.06
N TRP A 181 4.10 -11.10 -8.17
CA TRP A 181 4.76 -11.63 -9.36
C TRP A 181 6.22 -11.99 -9.07
N ASP A 182 6.96 -11.07 -8.46
CA ASP A 182 8.36 -11.29 -8.09
C ASP A 182 8.52 -12.37 -7.01
N ALA A 183 7.50 -12.62 -6.19
CA ALA A 183 7.44 -13.70 -5.19
C ALA A 183 6.99 -15.06 -5.77
N GLY A 184 6.75 -15.17 -7.09
CA GLY A 184 6.48 -16.42 -7.78
C GLY A 184 5.00 -16.72 -8.08
N TYR A 185 4.07 -15.80 -7.80
CA TYR A 185 2.66 -15.97 -8.16
C TYR A 185 2.41 -15.57 -9.61
N ASN A 186 2.11 -16.53 -10.47
CA ASN A 186 1.85 -16.26 -11.89
C ASN A 186 0.46 -15.64 -12.10
N ILE A 187 0.36 -14.34 -11.88
CA ILE A 187 -0.88 -13.57 -12.03
C ILE A 187 -1.37 -13.42 -13.48
N LYS A 188 -0.55 -13.76 -14.48
CA LYS A 188 -1.01 -13.89 -15.88
C LYS A 188 -2.06 -14.99 -16.03
N LYS A 189 -2.00 -16.03 -15.20
CA LYS A 189 -3.05 -17.03 -15.07
C LYS A 189 -4.15 -16.52 -14.14
N TYR A 190 -4.74 -15.37 -14.46
CA TYR A 190 -5.59 -14.58 -13.59
C TYR A 190 -6.70 -15.36 -12.90
N GLU A 191 -7.45 -16.19 -13.66
CA GLU A 191 -8.57 -16.96 -13.10
C GLU A 191 -8.08 -18.02 -12.09
N GLN A 192 -6.92 -18.61 -12.33
CA GLN A 192 -6.31 -19.56 -11.39
C GLN A 192 -5.83 -18.83 -10.12
N PHE A 193 -5.19 -17.69 -10.30
CA PHE A 193 -4.74 -16.84 -9.20
C PHE A 193 -5.92 -16.34 -8.36
N LYS A 194 -6.95 -15.81 -9.01
CA LYS A 194 -8.18 -15.37 -8.33
C LYS A 194 -8.85 -16.49 -7.55
N LYS A 195 -8.92 -17.69 -8.13
CA LYS A 195 -9.44 -18.86 -7.43
C LYS A 195 -8.63 -19.15 -6.16
N GLU A 196 -7.31 -19.04 -6.21
CA GLU A 196 -6.45 -19.21 -5.03
C GLU A 196 -6.77 -18.17 -3.94
N LEU A 197 -6.97 -16.90 -4.31
CA LEU A 197 -7.36 -15.84 -3.36
C LEU A 197 -8.70 -16.17 -2.66
N ILE A 198 -9.66 -16.72 -3.40
CA ILE A 198 -10.97 -17.11 -2.89
C ILE A 198 -10.84 -18.33 -1.97
N ASP A 199 -10.21 -19.41 -2.42
CA ASP A 199 -10.05 -20.66 -1.69
C ASP A 199 -9.33 -20.45 -0.35
N LYS A 200 -8.32 -19.57 -0.34
CA LYS A 200 -7.57 -19.18 0.88
C LYS A 200 -8.27 -18.09 1.71
N LYS A 201 -9.44 -17.59 1.29
CA LYS A 201 -10.16 -16.49 1.95
C LYS A 201 -9.33 -15.21 2.12
N ILE A 202 -8.52 -14.90 1.12
CA ILE A 202 -7.67 -13.71 1.06
C ILE A 202 -8.44 -12.54 0.47
N ILE A 203 -9.28 -12.79 -0.54
CA ILE A 203 -9.96 -11.76 -1.32
C ILE A 203 -10.73 -10.77 -0.44
N ASP A 204 -11.42 -11.24 0.59
CA ASP A 204 -12.19 -10.40 1.52
C ASP A 204 -11.30 -9.55 2.45
N LYS A 205 -10.02 -9.92 2.58
CA LYS A 205 -9.04 -9.23 3.41
C LYS A 205 -8.29 -8.15 2.65
N ILE A 206 -8.33 -8.15 1.31
CA ILE A 206 -7.72 -7.11 0.48
C ILE A 206 -8.52 -5.83 0.62
N LYS A 207 -7.85 -4.74 1.01
CA LYS A 207 -8.45 -3.40 1.19
C LYS A 207 -7.73 -2.31 0.40
N VAL A 208 -6.55 -2.61 -0.11
CA VAL A 208 -5.77 -1.75 -1.02
C VAL A 208 -5.10 -2.67 -2.04
N ILE A 209 -4.97 -2.19 -3.27
CA ILE A 209 -4.17 -2.85 -4.31
C ILE A 209 -3.12 -1.83 -4.79
N HIS A 210 -1.84 -2.22 -4.76
CA HIS A 210 -0.81 -1.55 -5.52
C HIS A 210 -0.71 -2.21 -6.88
N LEU A 211 -0.94 -1.44 -7.93
CA LEU A 211 -1.01 -1.95 -9.30
C LEU A 211 0.21 -1.49 -10.09
N ASN A 212 1.20 -2.33 -10.16
CA ASN A 212 2.48 -2.07 -10.79
C ASN A 212 2.81 -3.19 -11.78
N ASP A 213 3.47 -2.86 -12.90
CA ASP A 213 4.13 -3.87 -13.72
C ASP A 213 5.51 -4.19 -13.11
N SER A 214 6.15 -5.27 -13.51
CA SER A 214 7.48 -5.66 -13.01
C SER A 214 8.53 -5.63 -14.12
N LEU A 215 9.70 -5.04 -13.83
CA LEU A 215 10.87 -5.08 -14.72
C LEU A 215 11.52 -6.47 -14.80
N ASN A 216 11.09 -7.42 -13.99
CA ASN A 216 11.72 -8.71 -13.86
C ASN A 216 10.76 -9.85 -14.21
N ASP A 217 11.35 -11.01 -14.56
CA ASP A 217 10.59 -12.23 -14.73
C ASP A 217 9.97 -12.72 -13.43
N LEU A 218 9.03 -13.65 -13.57
CA LEU A 218 8.36 -14.34 -12.47
C LEU A 218 9.39 -14.96 -11.50
N ASP A 219 9.14 -14.84 -10.19
CA ASP A 219 9.97 -15.44 -9.14
C ASP A 219 11.39 -14.84 -9.03
N SER A 220 11.51 -13.56 -9.34
CA SER A 220 12.80 -12.86 -9.36
C SER A 220 13.29 -12.37 -8.00
N HIS A 221 12.39 -12.15 -7.04
CA HIS A 221 12.64 -11.60 -5.69
C HIS A 221 13.36 -10.23 -5.70
N LYS A 222 13.00 -9.34 -6.64
CA LYS A 222 13.77 -8.08 -6.83
C LYS A 222 13.06 -6.80 -6.46
N ASP A 223 11.73 -6.76 -6.54
CA ASP A 223 10.97 -5.55 -6.27
C ASP A 223 11.46 -4.37 -7.13
N ARG A 224 11.10 -4.40 -8.41
CA ARG A 224 11.40 -3.34 -9.37
C ARG A 224 10.18 -3.06 -10.22
N HIS A 225 9.46 -1.99 -9.87
CA HIS A 225 8.28 -1.55 -10.61
C HIS A 225 8.67 -1.11 -12.03
N ALA A 226 7.88 -1.53 -13.00
CA ALA A 226 7.87 -1.03 -14.35
C ALA A 226 6.64 -0.16 -14.59
N ASN A 227 6.71 0.74 -15.55
CA ASN A 227 5.53 1.43 -16.07
C ASN A 227 4.55 0.44 -16.68
N ILE A 228 3.27 0.78 -16.67
CA ILE A 228 2.20 -0.08 -17.19
C ILE A 228 2.48 -0.45 -18.65
N ASP A 229 2.41 -1.75 -18.95
CA ASP A 229 2.72 -2.32 -20.28
C ASP A 229 4.20 -2.20 -20.72
N LYS A 230 5.10 -1.98 -19.76
CA LYS A 230 6.55 -1.92 -20.01
C LYS A 230 7.34 -3.01 -19.27
N GLY A 231 6.63 -3.86 -18.55
CA GLY A 231 7.21 -4.95 -17.77
C GLY A 231 6.76 -6.33 -18.22
N PHE A 232 7.03 -7.30 -17.39
CA PHE A 232 6.77 -8.72 -17.67
C PHE A 232 5.34 -9.15 -17.33
N ILE A 233 4.58 -8.41 -16.52
CA ILE A 233 3.17 -8.72 -16.21
C ILE A 233 2.28 -8.36 -17.39
N GLY A 234 2.39 -7.14 -17.90
CA GLY A 234 1.70 -6.65 -19.08
C GLY A 234 0.27 -6.14 -18.83
N LEU A 235 -0.16 -5.26 -19.72
CA LEU A 235 -1.40 -4.48 -19.63
C LEU A 235 -2.67 -5.34 -19.45
N GLU A 236 -2.81 -6.40 -20.24
CA GLU A 236 -4.02 -7.24 -20.21
C GLU A 236 -4.25 -7.92 -18.86
N THR A 237 -3.17 -8.29 -18.18
CA THR A 237 -3.25 -8.84 -16.82
C THR A 237 -3.65 -7.76 -15.82
N LEU A 238 -3.01 -6.59 -15.88
CA LEU A 238 -3.25 -5.47 -14.95
C LEU A 238 -4.68 -4.92 -15.11
N LYS A 239 -5.21 -4.85 -16.34
CA LYS A 239 -6.61 -4.50 -16.59
C LYS A 239 -7.60 -5.45 -15.91
N LYS A 240 -7.30 -6.74 -15.80
CA LYS A 240 -8.19 -7.67 -15.10
C LYS A 240 -8.35 -7.29 -13.63
N PHE A 241 -7.29 -6.84 -12.94
CA PHE A 241 -7.42 -6.33 -11.58
C PHE A 241 -8.31 -5.08 -11.51
N VAL A 242 -8.16 -4.15 -12.46
CA VAL A 242 -8.92 -2.89 -12.46
C VAL A 242 -10.41 -3.12 -12.73
N HIS A 243 -10.74 -4.07 -13.61
CA HIS A 243 -12.12 -4.30 -14.06
C HIS A 243 -12.83 -5.47 -13.36
N ASP A 244 -12.16 -6.13 -12.41
CA ASP A 244 -12.78 -7.19 -11.61
C ASP A 244 -13.73 -6.60 -10.57
N LYS A 245 -14.98 -7.05 -10.59
CA LYS A 245 -16.04 -6.59 -9.68
C LYS A 245 -15.77 -6.91 -8.21
N ASP A 246 -15.00 -7.96 -7.93
CA ASP A 246 -14.64 -8.31 -6.56
C ASP A 246 -13.70 -7.28 -5.92
N PHE A 247 -13.05 -6.45 -6.74
CA PHE A 247 -12.23 -5.32 -6.31
C PHE A 247 -12.95 -3.96 -6.42
N ASP A 248 -14.25 -3.96 -6.72
CA ASP A 248 -15.04 -2.72 -6.72
C ASP A 248 -14.95 -2.01 -5.36
N ASN A 249 -14.73 -0.71 -5.39
CA ASN A 249 -14.54 0.17 -4.22
C ASN A 249 -13.28 -0.09 -3.39
N ILE A 250 -12.37 -0.96 -3.83
CA ILE A 250 -11.03 -1.09 -3.26
C ILE A 250 -10.12 -0.08 -3.97
N PRO A 251 -9.39 0.78 -3.24
CA PRO A 251 -8.42 1.68 -3.83
C PRO A 251 -7.31 0.91 -4.56
N ILE A 252 -7.12 1.23 -5.83
CA ILE A 252 -6.05 0.71 -6.69
C ILE A 252 -5.07 1.86 -6.93
N ILE A 253 -3.83 1.68 -6.53
CA ILE A 253 -2.80 2.72 -6.48
C ILE A 253 -1.60 2.33 -7.36
N LEU A 254 -1.19 3.24 -8.23
CA LEU A 254 -0.01 3.12 -9.07
C LEU A 254 1.22 3.71 -8.34
N GLU A 255 2.33 2.99 -8.39
CA GLU A 255 3.63 3.42 -7.88
C GLU A 255 4.73 3.29 -8.95
N THR A 256 4.34 3.37 -10.20
CA THR A 256 5.24 3.25 -11.34
C THR A 256 6.25 4.39 -11.38
N PRO A 257 7.47 4.15 -11.89
CA PRO A 257 8.53 5.15 -11.87
C PRO A 257 8.24 6.32 -12.81
N TYR A 258 8.70 7.51 -12.43
CA TYR A 258 8.69 8.68 -13.32
C TYR A 258 9.61 8.45 -14.52
N ILE A 259 9.18 8.92 -15.68
CA ILE A 259 9.94 8.84 -16.94
C ILE A 259 10.58 10.21 -17.17
N GLU A 260 11.91 10.28 -17.11
CA GLU A 260 12.67 11.53 -17.28
C GLU A 260 12.15 12.70 -16.41
N GLY A 261 11.69 12.37 -15.19
CA GLY A 261 11.14 13.35 -14.24
C GLY A 261 9.68 13.73 -14.48
N ILE A 262 9.02 13.13 -15.47
CA ILE A 262 7.60 13.36 -15.79
C ILE A 262 6.76 12.24 -15.18
N SER A 263 5.65 12.60 -14.53
CA SER A 263 4.68 11.65 -14.00
C SER A 263 3.96 10.90 -15.12
N PRO A 264 3.95 9.55 -15.11
CA PRO A 264 3.25 8.76 -16.12
C PRO A 264 1.76 8.56 -15.78
N TYR A 265 1.34 8.88 -14.56
CA TYR A 265 0.09 8.41 -13.96
C TYR A 265 -1.17 8.79 -14.75
N LYS A 266 -1.20 9.99 -15.35
CA LYS A 266 -2.36 10.42 -16.14
C LYS A 266 -2.63 9.49 -17.32
N ASP A 267 -1.58 9.13 -18.05
CA ASP A 267 -1.70 8.29 -19.23
C ASP A 267 -1.91 6.82 -18.83
N GLU A 268 -1.25 6.35 -17.79
CA GLU A 268 -1.40 5.00 -17.26
C GLU A 268 -2.81 4.76 -16.69
N ILE A 269 -3.36 5.69 -15.90
CA ILE A 269 -4.74 5.61 -15.41
C ILE A 269 -5.74 5.56 -16.58
N LYS A 270 -5.55 6.43 -17.57
CA LYS A 270 -6.39 6.43 -18.79
C LYS A 270 -6.28 5.09 -19.53
N LEU A 271 -5.08 4.56 -19.69
CA LEU A 271 -4.83 3.28 -20.35
C LEU A 271 -5.52 2.10 -19.64
N LEU A 272 -5.45 2.08 -18.31
CA LEU A 272 -6.05 1.03 -17.48
C LEU A 272 -7.58 1.10 -17.42
N LEU A 273 -8.17 2.29 -17.47
CA LEU A 273 -9.63 2.48 -17.46
C LEU A 273 -10.29 2.18 -18.81
N ASN A 274 -9.56 2.23 -19.92
CA ASN A 274 -10.06 1.84 -21.23
C ASN A 274 -10.28 0.32 -21.26
N LYS A 275 -11.50 -0.10 -21.61
CA LYS A 275 -11.86 -1.52 -21.78
C LYS A 275 -11.18 -2.15 -22.98
#